data_59e16fff00db35023a26779bf8ff949f
#
_entry.id   59e16fff00db35023a26779bf8ff949f
#
_cell.length_a   1.000
_cell.length_b   1.000
_cell.length_c   1.000
_cell.angle_alpha   90.00
_cell.angle_beta   90.00
_cell.angle_gamma   90.00
#
_symmetry.space_group_name_H-M   'P 1'
#
loop_
_entity.id
_entity.type
_entity.pdbx_description
1 polymer ?
#
loop_
_entity_poly.entity_id
_entity_poly.type
_entity_poly.pdbx_seq_one_letter_code
_entity_poly.pdbx_strand_id
1 'polypeptide(L)'
;MKKALTKTDFNFPGQKSVYHGKVRDVYNINDDVLVMVATDRISAFDVVLPEGIPYKGQMLNQIAAKFLDATTDICPNWKLATPDPMVTVGVMCQGFPVEMIVRGYLCGSAWRAYKSGVREICGVKLPEGMRENERFPEPIVTPTTKAEIGEHDADISKEEILAKGLATPEEYELLEKYTLALFKRGTEIAAERGLILVDTKYEFGKHGGKIYLMDEIHTPDSSRYFYSEGYEERFAKGEPQKQLSREFVREWLMENDSQGKAGQKVPEMTPAIVDGISERYIELYEHITGEKFEKGDTDNLLSRIEKNVTEYLNK
;
A
#
# COMPACT_ATOMS: atom_id res chain seq x y z
N MET A 1 7.89 19.04 20.30
CA MET A 1 8.22 17.75 19.65
C MET A 1 6.96 17.27 18.93
N LYS A 2 7.03 17.03 17.64
CA LYS A 2 5.89 16.50 16.86
C LYS A 2 5.53 15.11 17.38
N LYS A 3 4.24 14.85 17.61
CA LYS A 3 3.77 13.58 18.16
C LYS A 3 3.34 12.65 17.02
N ALA A 4 3.62 11.37 17.18
CA ALA A 4 3.18 10.31 16.28
C ALA A 4 2.10 9.46 16.95
N LEU A 5 1.10 9.04 16.18
CA LEU A 5 0.06 8.11 16.62
C LEU A 5 0.52 6.68 16.35
N THR A 6 0.91 5.99 17.41
CA THR A 6 1.41 4.59 17.28
C THR A 6 0.45 3.55 17.84
N LYS A 7 -0.53 3.95 18.63
CA LYS A 7 -1.50 3.04 19.24
C LYS A 7 -2.87 3.70 19.35
N THR A 8 -3.90 2.95 19.03
CA THR A 8 -5.29 3.35 19.28
C THR A 8 -6.01 2.29 20.11
N ASP A 9 -6.96 2.74 20.92
CA ASP A 9 -7.83 1.88 21.74
C ASP A 9 -9.17 2.60 21.93
N PHE A 10 -9.88 2.80 20.82
CA PHE A 10 -11.17 3.48 20.83
C PHE A 10 -12.32 2.53 21.20
N ASN A 11 -13.40 3.11 21.69
CA ASN A 11 -14.67 2.44 21.89
C ASN A 11 -15.78 3.21 21.19
N PHE A 12 -15.89 2.99 19.89
CA PHE A 12 -16.88 3.66 19.05
C PHE A 12 -18.29 3.10 19.24
N PRO A 13 -19.35 3.89 18.99
CA PRO A 13 -20.72 3.39 18.95
C PRO A 13 -20.86 2.22 17.98
N GLY A 14 -21.43 1.10 18.48
CA GLY A 14 -21.63 -0.12 17.69
C GLY A 14 -20.37 -0.95 17.42
N GLN A 15 -19.25 -0.62 18.05
CA GLN A 15 -18.01 -1.37 17.89
C GLN A 15 -18.16 -2.80 18.41
N LYS A 16 -17.81 -3.78 17.56
CA LYS A 16 -17.80 -5.20 17.90
C LYS A 16 -16.41 -5.76 18.12
N SER A 17 -15.44 -5.26 17.38
CA SER A 17 -14.05 -5.73 17.45
C SER A 17 -13.10 -4.69 16.91
N VAL A 18 -11.82 -4.87 17.21
CA VAL A 18 -10.73 -4.10 16.62
C VAL A 18 -9.61 -5.05 16.20
N TYR A 19 -9.04 -4.80 15.04
CA TYR A 19 -7.86 -5.47 14.52
C TYR A 19 -6.71 -4.47 14.41
N HIS A 20 -5.60 -4.78 15.08
CA HIS A 20 -4.39 -3.97 15.00
C HIS A 20 -3.42 -4.58 13.98
N GLY A 21 -3.36 -3.97 12.80
CA GLY A 21 -2.41 -4.34 11.76
C GLY A 21 -1.03 -3.75 11.96
N LYS A 22 -0.12 -3.97 11.01
CA LYS A 22 1.25 -3.42 11.07
C LYS A 22 1.28 -1.89 11.06
N VAL A 23 0.33 -1.26 10.37
CA VAL A 23 0.26 0.20 10.17
C VAL A 23 -1.13 0.77 10.43
N ARG A 24 -2.18 -0.03 10.32
CA ARG A 24 -3.58 0.41 10.44
C ARG A 24 -4.29 -0.34 11.54
N ASP A 25 -5.17 0.37 12.23
CA ASP A 25 -6.11 -0.20 13.19
C ASP A 25 -7.52 -0.16 12.56
N VAL A 26 -8.19 -1.30 12.55
CA VAL A 26 -9.47 -1.47 11.86
C VAL A 26 -10.55 -1.83 12.87
N TYR A 27 -11.54 -0.96 13.03
CA TYR A 27 -12.66 -1.12 13.95
C TYR A 27 -13.89 -1.59 13.20
N ASN A 28 -14.42 -2.72 13.62
CA ASN A 28 -15.67 -3.28 13.08
C ASN A 28 -16.87 -2.67 13.80
N ILE A 29 -17.73 -2.01 13.04
CA ILE A 29 -18.94 -1.36 13.54
C ILE A 29 -20.16 -2.14 13.05
N ASN A 30 -20.85 -2.79 13.96
CA ASN A 30 -22.09 -3.55 13.71
C ASN A 30 -21.99 -4.65 12.62
N ASP A 31 -20.80 -5.17 12.31
CA ASP A 31 -20.55 -6.09 11.20
C ASP A 31 -20.97 -5.55 9.82
N ASP A 32 -21.02 -4.24 9.66
CA ASP A 32 -21.50 -3.56 8.46
C ASP A 32 -20.49 -2.53 7.93
N VAL A 33 -19.86 -1.80 8.82
CA VAL A 33 -18.97 -0.69 8.50
C VAL A 33 -17.61 -0.90 9.17
N LEU A 34 -16.53 -0.53 8.47
CA LEU A 34 -15.19 -0.48 9.02
C LEU A 34 -14.74 0.97 9.22
N VAL A 35 -14.16 1.24 10.38
CA VAL A 35 -13.41 2.46 10.66
C VAL A 35 -11.94 2.11 10.63
N MET A 36 -11.23 2.57 9.63
CA MET A 36 -9.80 2.29 9.42
C MET A 36 -8.99 3.52 9.78
N VAL A 37 -8.20 3.39 10.85
CA VAL A 37 -7.27 4.43 11.29
C VAL A 37 -5.89 4.14 10.73
N ALA A 38 -5.39 5.01 9.85
CA ALA A 38 -4.02 4.96 9.40
C ALA A 38 -3.13 5.56 10.49
N THR A 39 -2.36 4.72 11.18
CA THR A 39 -1.46 5.17 12.23
C THR A 39 -0.13 5.64 11.66
N ASP A 40 0.70 6.23 12.52
CA ASP A 40 2.04 6.66 12.17
C ASP A 40 3.09 5.54 12.33
N ARG A 41 2.66 4.31 12.60
CA ARG A 41 3.56 3.15 12.59
C ARG A 41 4.15 2.96 11.21
N ILE A 42 5.40 2.56 11.17
CA ILE A 42 6.11 2.18 9.95
C ILE A 42 6.63 0.77 10.09
N SER A 43 6.48 -0.03 9.05
CA SER A 43 7.02 -1.38 8.99
C SER A 43 7.93 -1.55 7.78
N ALA A 44 9.01 -2.31 7.97
CA ALA A 44 9.88 -2.74 6.89
C ALA A 44 10.40 -4.15 7.22
N PHE A 45 10.57 -4.99 6.20
CA PHE A 45 10.94 -6.40 6.36
C PHE A 45 10.04 -7.15 7.36
N ASP A 46 8.73 -6.87 7.31
CA ASP A 46 7.70 -7.42 8.22
C ASP A 46 7.85 -7.07 9.70
N VAL A 47 8.75 -6.15 10.03
CA VAL A 47 8.97 -5.66 11.39
C VAL A 47 8.38 -4.24 11.52
N VAL A 48 7.55 -4.04 12.54
CA VAL A 48 7.12 -2.68 12.94
C VAL A 48 8.29 -2.01 13.66
N LEU A 49 8.69 -0.84 13.16
CA LEU A 49 9.81 -0.10 13.75
C LEU A 49 9.41 0.52 15.09
N PRO A 50 10.39 0.76 16.00
CA PRO A 50 10.10 1.19 17.36
C PRO A 50 9.51 2.59 17.49
N GLU A 51 9.79 3.48 16.52
CA GLU A 51 9.29 4.85 16.52
C GLU A 51 8.27 5.08 15.40
N GLY A 52 7.21 5.84 15.71
CA GLY A 52 6.26 6.31 14.71
C GLY A 52 6.79 7.51 13.93
N ILE A 53 6.29 7.67 12.72
CA ILE A 53 6.67 8.78 11.83
C ILE A 53 5.53 9.81 11.83
N PRO A 54 5.74 11.02 12.39
CA PRO A 54 4.72 12.05 12.38
C PRO A 54 4.15 12.32 10.99
N TYR A 55 2.85 12.49 10.91
CA TYR A 55 2.07 12.73 9.68
C TYR A 55 1.96 11.56 8.70
N LYS A 56 2.69 10.45 8.90
CA LYS A 56 2.64 9.32 7.97
C LYS A 56 1.22 8.79 7.75
N GLY A 57 0.48 8.57 8.84
CA GLY A 57 -0.91 8.09 8.77
C GLY A 57 -1.81 9.05 7.99
N GLN A 58 -1.71 10.34 8.24
CA GLN A 58 -2.45 11.35 7.49
C GLN A 58 -2.13 11.29 5.99
N MET A 59 -0.86 11.25 5.64
CA MET A 59 -0.43 11.22 4.23
C MET A 59 -0.95 9.99 3.50
N LEU A 60 -0.81 8.81 4.09
CA LEU A 60 -1.29 7.57 3.49
C LEU A 60 -2.80 7.54 3.34
N ASN A 61 -3.53 7.98 4.36
CA ASN A 61 -4.99 8.03 4.31
C ASN A 61 -5.50 8.99 3.23
N GLN A 62 -4.91 10.17 3.13
CA GLN A 62 -5.31 11.19 2.15
C GLN A 62 -4.95 10.77 0.71
N ILE A 63 -3.79 10.15 0.49
CA ILE A 63 -3.42 9.61 -0.83
C ILE A 63 -4.42 8.52 -1.24
N ALA A 64 -4.67 7.55 -0.37
CA ALA A 64 -5.60 6.46 -0.66
C ALA A 64 -7.00 6.97 -0.97
N ALA A 65 -7.54 7.89 -0.15
CA ALA A 65 -8.87 8.47 -0.36
C ALA A 65 -8.98 9.18 -1.71
N LYS A 66 -7.96 9.94 -2.09
CA LYS A 66 -7.93 10.65 -3.38
C LYS A 66 -7.99 9.69 -4.56
N PHE A 67 -7.21 8.62 -4.54
CA PHE A 67 -7.21 7.62 -5.62
C PHE A 67 -8.46 6.73 -5.62
N LEU A 68 -9.03 6.43 -4.46
CA LEU A 68 -10.34 5.76 -4.39
C LEU A 68 -11.42 6.60 -5.08
N ASP A 69 -11.44 7.90 -4.85
CA ASP A 69 -12.37 8.81 -5.53
C ASP A 69 -12.10 8.92 -7.04
N ALA A 70 -10.84 8.90 -7.45
CA ALA A 70 -10.44 9.01 -8.85
C ALA A 70 -10.67 7.75 -9.69
N THR A 71 -11.10 6.65 -9.09
CA THR A 71 -11.25 5.34 -9.74
C THR A 71 -12.66 4.75 -9.61
N THR A 72 -13.64 5.53 -9.19
CA THR A 72 -15.03 5.08 -8.97
C THR A 72 -15.73 4.62 -10.25
N ASP A 73 -15.33 5.12 -11.41
CA ASP A 73 -15.81 4.69 -12.72
C ASP A 73 -15.27 3.31 -13.16
N ILE A 74 -14.19 2.84 -12.55
CA ILE A 74 -13.58 1.53 -12.87
C ILE A 74 -14.25 0.40 -12.10
N CYS A 75 -14.34 0.54 -10.78
CA CYS A 75 -14.97 -0.44 -9.91
C CYS A 75 -15.52 0.22 -8.64
N PRO A 76 -16.51 -0.40 -7.99
CA PRO A 76 -16.91 0.03 -6.66
C PRO A 76 -15.74 -0.07 -5.69
N ASN A 77 -15.70 0.82 -4.71
CA ASN A 77 -14.74 0.70 -3.62
C ASN A 77 -15.43 0.87 -2.26
N TRP A 78 -14.74 0.44 -1.22
CA TRP A 78 -15.26 0.38 0.14
C TRP A 78 -15.48 1.72 0.82
N LYS A 79 -14.86 2.80 0.33
CA LYS A 79 -14.88 4.12 0.97
C LYS A 79 -16.28 4.75 0.99
N LEU A 80 -16.74 5.15 2.18
CA LEU A 80 -17.92 5.97 2.38
C LEU A 80 -17.56 7.42 2.71
N ALA A 81 -16.60 7.63 3.62
CA ALA A 81 -16.21 8.95 4.10
C ALA A 81 -14.80 8.96 4.70
N THR A 82 -14.25 10.16 4.83
CA THR A 82 -13.01 10.43 5.57
C THR A 82 -13.30 11.47 6.66
N PRO A 83 -13.88 11.05 7.80
CA PRO A 83 -14.28 11.98 8.85
C PRO A 83 -13.12 12.67 9.57
N ASP A 84 -11.92 12.12 9.47
CA ASP A 84 -10.67 12.66 10.01
C ASP A 84 -9.56 12.49 8.98
N PRO A 85 -8.53 13.37 8.95
CA PRO A 85 -7.39 13.22 8.06
C PRO A 85 -6.67 11.86 8.12
N MET A 86 -6.78 11.15 9.25
CA MET A 86 -6.15 9.84 9.46
C MET A 86 -7.14 8.66 9.35
N VAL A 87 -8.42 8.92 9.04
CA VAL A 87 -9.46 7.89 9.09
C VAL A 87 -10.25 7.81 7.79
N THR A 88 -10.43 6.59 7.31
CA THR A 88 -11.42 6.26 6.28
C THR A 88 -12.47 5.34 6.90
N VAL A 89 -13.73 5.67 6.68
CA VAL A 89 -14.88 4.83 7.02
C VAL A 89 -15.43 4.24 5.74
N GLY A 90 -15.71 2.96 5.75
CA GLY A 90 -16.21 2.28 4.56
C GLY A 90 -17.03 1.04 4.85
N VAL A 91 -17.58 0.45 3.82
CA VAL A 91 -18.37 -0.77 3.92
C VAL A 91 -17.47 -1.97 4.26
N MET A 92 -17.96 -2.85 5.10
CA MET A 92 -17.29 -4.11 5.40
C MET A 92 -17.46 -5.07 4.22
N CYS A 93 -16.33 -5.50 3.65
CA CYS A 93 -16.30 -6.46 2.56
C CYS A 93 -15.74 -7.79 3.04
N GLN A 94 -16.24 -8.87 2.46
CA GLN A 94 -15.62 -10.19 2.62
C GLN A 94 -14.42 -10.28 1.68
N GLY A 95 -13.20 -10.13 2.22
CA GLY A 95 -11.96 -10.11 1.44
C GLY A 95 -11.68 -11.44 0.75
N PHE A 96 -11.19 -11.36 -0.49
CA PHE A 96 -10.55 -12.50 -1.13
C PHE A 96 -9.21 -12.77 -0.44
N PRO A 97 -8.83 -14.04 -0.23
CA PRO A 97 -7.55 -14.38 0.40
C PRO A 97 -6.37 -14.27 -0.57
N VAL A 98 -6.42 -13.33 -1.46
CA VAL A 98 -5.46 -13.09 -2.53
C VAL A 98 -5.19 -11.60 -2.65
N GLU A 99 -3.92 -11.24 -2.78
CA GLU A 99 -3.50 -9.88 -3.11
C GLU A 99 -3.15 -9.82 -4.60
N MET A 100 -3.72 -8.85 -5.31
CA MET A 100 -3.48 -8.66 -6.74
C MET A 100 -2.34 -7.69 -6.95
N ILE A 101 -1.16 -8.23 -7.23
CA ILE A 101 0.02 -7.43 -7.55
C ILE A 101 0.12 -7.28 -9.07
N VAL A 102 0.29 -6.05 -9.53
CA VAL A 102 0.52 -5.74 -10.94
C VAL A 102 1.87 -5.05 -11.10
N ARG A 103 2.64 -5.48 -12.10
CA ARG A 103 4.00 -5.00 -12.37
C ARG A 103 4.11 -4.49 -13.79
N GLY A 104 4.54 -3.25 -13.94
CA GLY A 104 4.85 -2.66 -15.24
C GLY A 104 6.33 -2.75 -15.61
N TYR A 105 7.19 -2.97 -14.63
CA TYR A 105 8.65 -2.98 -14.74
C TYR A 105 9.25 -4.12 -13.94
N LEU A 106 10.38 -4.63 -14.41
CA LEU A 106 11.11 -5.71 -13.75
C LEU A 106 12.01 -5.14 -12.64
N CYS A 107 11.51 -5.14 -11.42
CA CYS A 107 12.28 -4.69 -10.25
C CYS A 107 11.83 -5.39 -8.97
N GLY A 108 12.49 -5.10 -7.87
CA GLY A 108 12.18 -5.68 -6.57
C GLY A 108 12.33 -7.20 -6.52
N SER A 109 11.36 -7.90 -5.94
CA SER A 109 11.39 -9.36 -5.81
C SER A 109 11.39 -10.08 -7.16
N ALA A 110 10.66 -9.54 -8.14
CA ALA A 110 10.63 -10.09 -9.49
C ALA A 110 12.02 -10.01 -10.16
N TRP A 111 12.72 -8.90 -10.02
CA TRP A 111 14.09 -8.79 -10.50
C TRP A 111 15.04 -9.75 -9.80
N ARG A 112 14.97 -9.87 -8.49
CA ARG A 112 15.83 -10.81 -7.74
C ARG A 112 15.62 -12.25 -8.21
N ALA A 113 14.38 -12.66 -8.43
CA ALA A 113 14.06 -13.96 -8.99
C ALA A 113 14.61 -14.13 -10.41
N TYR A 114 14.37 -13.14 -11.27
CA TYR A 114 14.86 -13.13 -12.65
C TYR A 114 16.38 -13.23 -12.74
N LYS A 115 17.09 -12.45 -11.95
CA LYS A 115 18.55 -12.46 -11.87
C LYS A 115 19.09 -13.82 -11.43
N SER A 116 18.34 -14.56 -10.60
CA SER A 116 18.70 -15.92 -10.17
C SER A 116 18.39 -17.01 -11.20
N GLY A 117 17.79 -16.64 -12.34
CA GLY A 117 17.47 -17.57 -13.43
C GLY A 117 16.00 -17.91 -13.59
N VAL A 118 15.12 -17.39 -12.73
CA VAL A 118 13.67 -17.61 -12.84
C VAL A 118 13.11 -16.90 -14.06
N ARG A 119 12.27 -17.60 -14.85
CA ARG A 119 11.64 -17.09 -16.07
C ARG A 119 10.11 -17.23 -16.08
N GLU A 120 9.56 -17.65 -14.96
CA GLU A 120 8.11 -17.75 -14.75
C GLU A 120 7.77 -17.36 -13.31
N ILE A 121 6.88 -16.40 -13.15
CA ILE A 121 6.40 -15.94 -11.83
C ILE A 121 4.88 -15.99 -11.83
N CYS A 122 4.28 -16.66 -10.85
CA CYS A 122 2.82 -16.80 -10.73
C CYS A 122 2.14 -17.33 -12.00
N GLY A 123 2.81 -18.21 -12.73
CA GLY A 123 2.34 -18.75 -14.01
C GLY A 123 2.55 -17.81 -15.20
N VAL A 124 3.15 -16.63 -15.00
CA VAL A 124 3.45 -15.68 -16.08
C VAL A 124 4.88 -15.88 -16.58
N LYS A 125 5.04 -16.15 -17.88
CA LYS A 125 6.34 -16.28 -18.52
C LYS A 125 6.98 -14.92 -18.74
N LEU A 126 8.25 -14.79 -18.36
CA LEU A 126 9.02 -13.58 -18.52
C LEU A 126 9.92 -13.67 -19.76
N PRO A 127 10.06 -12.58 -20.53
CA PRO A 127 10.97 -12.53 -21.68
C PRO A 127 12.42 -12.77 -21.30
N GLU A 128 13.22 -13.36 -22.19
CA GLU A 128 14.66 -13.47 -22.04
C GLU A 128 15.36 -12.11 -22.26
N GLY A 129 16.52 -11.95 -21.65
CA GLY A 129 17.38 -10.78 -21.87
C GLY A 129 16.94 -9.49 -21.25
N MET A 130 16.00 -9.51 -20.31
CA MET A 130 15.58 -8.32 -19.59
C MET A 130 16.63 -7.88 -18.56
N ARG A 131 16.68 -6.57 -18.33
CA ARG A 131 17.53 -5.94 -17.33
C ARG A 131 16.70 -5.38 -16.18
N GLU A 132 17.37 -5.08 -15.08
CA GLU A 132 16.73 -4.42 -13.93
C GLU A 132 16.08 -3.10 -14.34
N ASN A 133 14.88 -2.87 -13.82
CA ASN A 133 14.07 -1.68 -14.09
C ASN A 133 13.55 -1.55 -15.53
N GLU A 134 13.67 -2.60 -16.34
CA GLU A 134 13.12 -2.62 -17.68
C GLU A 134 11.60 -2.72 -17.66
N ARG A 135 10.98 -1.97 -18.55
CA ARG A 135 9.54 -2.03 -18.75
C ARG A 135 9.14 -3.36 -19.39
N PHE A 136 8.12 -4.02 -18.84
CA PHE A 136 7.51 -5.16 -19.51
C PHE A 136 6.79 -4.72 -20.80
N PRO A 137 6.71 -5.59 -21.83
CA PRO A 137 5.90 -5.29 -23.03
C PRO A 137 4.45 -4.94 -22.68
N GLU A 138 3.88 -5.64 -21.71
CA GLU A 138 2.58 -5.38 -21.09
C GLU A 138 2.68 -5.58 -19.58
N PRO A 139 1.89 -4.86 -18.77
CA PRO A 139 1.84 -5.12 -17.33
C PRO A 139 1.49 -6.59 -17.04
N ILE A 140 2.16 -7.17 -16.06
CA ILE A 140 1.91 -8.55 -15.62
C ILE A 140 1.24 -8.56 -14.24
N VAL A 141 0.36 -9.52 -14.05
CA VAL A 141 -0.34 -9.75 -12.77
C VAL A 141 0.29 -10.94 -12.07
N THR A 142 0.85 -10.71 -10.89
CA THR A 142 1.57 -11.70 -10.09
C THR A 142 0.97 -11.78 -8.69
N PRO A 143 -0.16 -12.49 -8.49
CA PRO A 143 -0.84 -12.54 -7.22
C PRO A 143 -0.02 -13.21 -6.12
N THR A 144 -0.34 -12.85 -4.88
CA THR A 144 0.14 -13.56 -3.69
C THR A 144 -1.03 -14.01 -2.83
N THR A 145 -0.83 -15.04 -2.04
CA THR A 145 -1.77 -15.39 -0.97
C THR A 145 -1.68 -14.34 0.13
N LYS A 146 -2.79 -14.09 0.80
CA LYS A 146 -2.80 -13.27 2.01
C LYS A 146 -2.53 -14.19 3.20
N ALA A 147 -1.30 -14.12 3.73
CA ALA A 147 -0.89 -14.95 4.86
C ALA A 147 -1.55 -14.50 6.17
N GLU A 148 -1.67 -15.43 7.12
CA GLU A 148 -2.04 -15.11 8.49
C GLU A 148 -0.90 -14.34 9.20
N ILE A 149 -1.23 -13.71 10.32
CA ILE A 149 -0.25 -12.91 11.08
C ILE A 149 0.94 -13.81 11.50
N GLY A 150 2.13 -13.41 11.07
CA GLY A 150 3.38 -14.13 11.36
C GLY A 150 3.85 -15.08 10.28
N GLU A 151 3.06 -15.26 9.22
CA GLU A 151 3.46 -15.99 8.02
C GLU A 151 3.81 -15.01 6.88
N HIS A 152 4.51 -15.49 5.86
CA HIS A 152 4.83 -14.71 4.68
C HIS A 152 3.84 -14.98 3.55
N ASP A 153 3.47 -13.93 2.83
CA ASP A 153 2.70 -14.05 1.60
C ASP A 153 3.49 -14.85 0.58
N ALA A 154 2.82 -15.78 -0.09
CA ALA A 154 3.41 -16.65 -1.08
C ALA A 154 2.88 -16.35 -2.48
N ASP A 155 3.76 -16.37 -3.47
CA ASP A 155 3.36 -16.28 -4.88
C ASP A 155 2.36 -17.40 -5.21
N ILE A 156 1.35 -17.06 -5.98
CA ILE A 156 0.31 -18.00 -6.41
C ILE A 156 -0.10 -17.69 -7.86
N SER A 157 -0.31 -18.73 -8.65
CA SER A 157 -0.80 -18.58 -10.02
C SER A 157 -2.33 -18.50 -10.09
N LYS A 158 -2.85 -17.99 -11.22
CA LYS A 158 -4.28 -18.04 -11.54
C LYS A 158 -4.82 -19.47 -11.40
N GLU A 159 -4.13 -20.43 -11.97
CA GLU A 159 -4.51 -21.85 -11.96
C GLU A 159 -4.63 -22.40 -10.55
N GLU A 160 -3.69 -22.06 -9.68
CA GLU A 160 -3.71 -22.44 -8.26
C GLU A 160 -4.84 -21.76 -7.49
N ILE A 161 -5.11 -20.47 -7.75
CA ILE A 161 -6.22 -19.73 -7.15
C ILE A 161 -7.54 -20.43 -7.48
N LEU A 162 -7.75 -20.79 -8.73
CA LEU A 162 -8.95 -21.49 -9.16
C LEU A 162 -9.04 -22.90 -8.59
N ALA A 163 -7.95 -23.65 -8.62
CA ALA A 163 -7.88 -25.02 -8.10
C ALA A 163 -8.15 -25.10 -6.60
N LYS A 164 -7.68 -24.11 -5.84
CA LYS A 164 -7.91 -24.01 -4.38
C LYS A 164 -9.28 -23.40 -4.02
N GLY A 165 -10.06 -22.95 -5.00
CA GLY A 165 -11.36 -22.33 -4.78
C GLY A 165 -11.28 -20.98 -4.07
N LEU A 166 -10.15 -20.26 -4.17
CA LEU A 166 -9.99 -18.94 -3.55
C LEU A 166 -10.80 -17.86 -4.27
N ALA A 167 -11.07 -18.07 -5.54
CA ALA A 167 -11.99 -17.29 -6.36
C ALA A 167 -12.56 -18.20 -7.46
N THR A 168 -13.78 -17.93 -7.90
CA THR A 168 -14.34 -18.59 -9.08
C THR A 168 -13.66 -18.07 -10.35
N PRO A 169 -13.75 -18.77 -11.51
CA PRO A 169 -13.23 -18.25 -12.77
C PRO A 169 -13.78 -16.87 -13.13
N GLU A 170 -15.07 -16.63 -12.94
CA GLU A 170 -15.72 -15.35 -13.20
C GLU A 170 -15.24 -14.25 -12.23
N GLU A 171 -15.09 -14.59 -10.97
CA GLU A 171 -14.55 -13.67 -9.95
C GLU A 171 -13.10 -13.30 -10.30
N TYR A 172 -12.25 -14.26 -10.60
CA TYR A 172 -10.85 -13.98 -10.93
C TYR A 172 -10.71 -13.13 -12.19
N GLU A 173 -11.49 -13.39 -13.22
CA GLU A 173 -11.52 -12.58 -14.44
C GLU A 173 -11.80 -11.10 -14.12
N LEU A 174 -12.74 -10.85 -13.21
CA LEU A 174 -13.10 -9.51 -12.79
C LEU A 174 -11.98 -8.87 -11.93
N LEU A 175 -11.36 -9.64 -11.02
CA LEU A 175 -10.21 -9.16 -10.24
C LEU A 175 -9.07 -8.71 -11.15
N GLU A 176 -8.74 -9.50 -12.16
CA GLU A 176 -7.68 -9.18 -13.12
C GLU A 176 -8.02 -7.96 -13.98
N LYS A 177 -9.26 -7.89 -14.47
CA LYS A 177 -9.77 -6.74 -15.24
C LYS A 177 -9.69 -5.44 -14.43
N TYR A 178 -10.16 -5.46 -13.20
CA TYR A 178 -10.07 -4.29 -12.32
C TYR A 178 -8.64 -3.91 -12.01
N THR A 179 -7.79 -4.89 -11.72
CA THR A 179 -6.37 -4.67 -11.44
C THR A 179 -5.67 -3.95 -12.59
N LEU A 180 -5.85 -4.42 -13.83
CA LEU A 180 -5.24 -3.81 -15.00
C LEU A 180 -5.80 -2.41 -15.30
N ALA A 181 -7.11 -2.22 -15.14
CA ALA A 181 -7.75 -0.92 -15.36
C ALA A 181 -7.34 0.13 -14.31
N LEU A 182 -7.26 -0.27 -13.04
CA LEU A 182 -6.78 0.59 -11.96
C LEU A 182 -5.31 0.97 -12.16
N PHE A 183 -4.47 0.01 -12.57
CA PHE A 183 -3.06 0.26 -12.85
C PHE A 183 -2.88 1.22 -14.04
N LYS A 184 -3.67 1.06 -15.08
CA LYS A 184 -3.68 2.00 -16.22
C LYS A 184 -4.02 3.41 -15.79
N ARG A 185 -5.09 3.59 -15.00
CA ARG A 185 -5.49 4.89 -14.46
C ARG A 185 -4.39 5.48 -13.56
N GLY A 186 -3.81 4.69 -12.67
CA GLY A 186 -2.70 5.11 -11.82
C GLY A 186 -1.46 5.51 -12.61
N THR A 187 -1.17 4.80 -13.69
CA THR A 187 -0.06 5.13 -14.62
C THR A 187 -0.30 6.47 -15.31
N GLU A 188 -1.52 6.72 -15.79
CA GLU A 188 -1.90 7.98 -16.44
C GLU A 188 -1.78 9.17 -15.47
N ILE A 189 -2.29 9.03 -14.25
CA ILE A 189 -2.19 10.07 -13.21
C ILE A 189 -0.73 10.31 -12.83
N ALA A 190 0.06 9.25 -12.65
CA ALA A 190 1.47 9.36 -12.34
C ALA A 190 2.24 10.12 -13.43
N ALA A 191 1.96 9.85 -14.70
CA ALA A 191 2.59 10.53 -15.84
C ALA A 191 2.35 12.06 -15.82
N GLU A 192 1.16 12.50 -15.43
CA GLU A 192 0.83 13.91 -15.25
C GLU A 192 1.67 14.58 -14.14
N ARG A 193 2.18 13.79 -13.21
CA ARG A 193 3.03 14.24 -12.09
C ARG A 193 4.52 14.06 -12.32
N GLY A 194 4.92 13.66 -13.54
CA GLY A 194 6.32 13.34 -13.85
C GLY A 194 6.81 12.07 -13.18
N LEU A 195 5.89 11.14 -12.89
CA LEU A 195 6.16 9.86 -12.24
C LEU A 195 5.80 8.68 -13.13
N ILE A 196 6.44 7.56 -12.87
CA ILE A 196 6.13 6.26 -13.43
C ILE A 196 5.61 5.39 -12.29
N LEU A 197 4.38 4.89 -12.39
CA LEU A 197 3.87 3.85 -11.50
C LEU A 197 4.46 2.52 -11.94
N VAL A 198 5.35 1.98 -11.13
CA VAL A 198 6.16 0.80 -11.46
C VAL A 198 5.42 -0.49 -11.17
N ASP A 199 4.93 -0.61 -9.97
CA ASP A 199 4.15 -1.73 -9.47
C ASP A 199 3.26 -1.28 -8.31
N THR A 200 2.22 -2.04 -8.06
CA THR A 200 1.29 -1.78 -6.96
C THR A 200 0.53 -3.04 -6.58
N LYS A 201 -0.11 -3.00 -5.44
CA LYS A 201 -0.92 -4.08 -4.87
C LYS A 201 -2.36 -3.60 -4.65
N TYR A 202 -3.32 -4.44 -5.03
CA TYR A 202 -4.74 -4.23 -4.76
C TYR A 202 -5.31 -5.38 -3.94
N GLU A 203 -6.24 -5.04 -3.06
CA GLU A 203 -7.06 -6.00 -2.33
C GLU A 203 -8.53 -5.81 -2.70
N PHE A 204 -9.22 -6.93 -2.90
CA PHE A 204 -10.64 -6.94 -3.27
C PHE A 204 -11.45 -7.78 -2.30
N GLY A 205 -12.73 -7.46 -2.22
CA GLY A 205 -13.68 -8.22 -1.41
C GLY A 205 -15.09 -8.14 -1.98
N LYS A 206 -15.98 -8.93 -1.42
CA LYS A 206 -17.40 -8.95 -1.81
C LYS A 206 -18.25 -8.15 -0.81
N HIS A 207 -19.15 -7.34 -1.34
CA HIS A 207 -20.17 -6.65 -0.59
C HIS A 207 -21.45 -6.59 -1.42
N GLY A 208 -22.56 -7.07 -0.88
CA GLY A 208 -23.86 -7.07 -1.60
C GLY A 208 -23.82 -7.79 -2.94
N GLY A 209 -23.06 -8.89 -3.06
CA GLY A 209 -22.92 -9.68 -4.29
C GLY A 209 -22.03 -9.05 -5.36
N LYS A 210 -21.37 -7.94 -5.07
CA LYS A 210 -20.44 -7.24 -5.98
C LYS A 210 -19.00 -7.29 -5.44
N ILE A 211 -18.04 -7.19 -6.35
CA ILE A 211 -16.62 -7.10 -6.01
C ILE A 211 -16.24 -5.63 -5.85
N TYR A 212 -15.71 -5.31 -4.68
CA TYR A 212 -15.26 -3.98 -4.27
C TYR A 212 -13.74 -3.95 -4.12
N LEU A 213 -13.12 -2.83 -4.50
CA LEU A 213 -11.76 -2.51 -4.11
C LEU A 213 -11.76 -2.14 -2.63
N MET A 214 -10.87 -2.76 -1.88
CA MET A 214 -10.68 -2.55 -0.44
C MET A 214 -9.35 -1.88 -0.14
N ASP A 215 -9.15 -1.52 1.13
CA ASP A 215 -7.90 -1.05 1.70
C ASP A 215 -7.35 0.20 1.02
N GLU A 216 -6.07 0.23 0.74
CA GLU A 216 -5.37 1.36 0.15
C GLU A 216 -5.10 1.18 -1.34
N ILE A 217 -4.86 2.29 -2.02
CA ILE A 217 -4.55 2.31 -3.45
C ILE A 217 -3.47 3.36 -3.74
N HIS A 218 -2.44 2.96 -4.49
CA HIS A 218 -1.40 3.83 -5.04
C HIS A 218 -0.61 4.67 -4.02
N THR A 219 -0.57 4.24 -2.77
CA THR A 219 0.24 4.90 -1.73
C THR A 219 1.71 4.50 -1.82
N PRO A 220 2.62 5.24 -1.21
CA PRO A 220 4.03 4.85 -1.15
C PRO A 220 4.30 3.51 -0.43
N ASP A 221 3.37 3.07 0.41
CA ASP A 221 3.47 1.80 1.13
C ASP A 221 3.01 0.61 0.30
N SER A 222 2.06 0.81 -0.62
CA SER A 222 1.52 -0.22 -1.50
C SER A 222 2.11 -0.20 -2.91
N SER A 223 2.86 0.83 -3.26
CA SER A 223 3.28 1.10 -4.64
C SER A 223 4.72 1.56 -4.71
N ARG A 224 5.34 1.31 -5.86
CA ARG A 224 6.64 1.86 -6.22
C ARG A 224 6.48 2.82 -7.37
N TYR A 225 7.14 3.97 -7.26
CA TYR A 225 7.21 4.97 -8.31
C TYR A 225 8.66 5.26 -8.68
N PHE A 226 8.91 5.51 -9.97
CA PHE A 226 10.14 6.16 -10.42
C PHE A 226 9.85 7.59 -10.85
N TYR A 227 10.86 8.47 -10.80
CA TYR A 227 10.80 9.72 -11.55
C TYR A 227 10.92 9.42 -13.04
N SER A 228 10.03 10.00 -13.86
CA SER A 228 10.09 9.82 -15.32
C SER A 228 11.27 10.57 -15.94
N GLU A 229 11.63 11.73 -15.40
CA GLU A 229 12.82 12.46 -15.82
C GLU A 229 14.08 11.65 -15.52
N GLY A 230 14.88 11.42 -16.57
CA GLY A 230 16.12 10.67 -16.49
C GLY A 230 15.97 9.15 -16.42
N TYR A 231 14.74 8.61 -16.50
CA TYR A 231 14.53 7.15 -16.48
C TYR A 231 15.29 6.45 -17.61
N GLU A 232 15.10 6.87 -18.86
CA GLU A 232 15.72 6.24 -20.02
C GLU A 232 17.26 6.32 -19.97
N GLU A 233 17.80 7.45 -19.53
CA GLU A 233 19.24 7.65 -19.41
C GLU A 233 19.85 6.73 -18.34
N ARG A 234 19.23 6.68 -17.15
CA ARG A 234 19.69 5.77 -16.08
C ARG A 234 19.54 4.32 -16.47
N PHE A 235 18.44 3.97 -17.12
CA PHE A 235 18.22 2.61 -17.60
C PHE A 235 19.27 2.21 -18.65
N ALA A 236 19.57 3.07 -19.62
CA ALA A 236 20.59 2.81 -20.64
C ALA A 236 21.98 2.58 -20.05
N LYS A 237 22.31 3.31 -18.97
CA LYS A 237 23.61 3.20 -18.29
C LYS A 237 23.63 2.08 -17.22
N GLY A 238 22.51 1.40 -16.96
CA GLY A 238 22.41 0.42 -15.88
C GLY A 238 22.51 1.01 -14.48
N GLU A 239 22.21 2.29 -14.33
CA GLU A 239 22.21 2.99 -13.05
C GLU A 239 20.90 2.75 -12.28
N PRO A 240 20.92 2.83 -10.92
CA PRO A 240 19.71 2.79 -10.12
C PRO A 240 18.74 3.90 -10.51
N GLN A 241 17.44 3.60 -10.52
CA GLN A 241 16.41 4.61 -10.75
C GLN A 241 16.17 5.48 -9.52
N LYS A 242 15.80 6.74 -9.75
CA LYS A 242 15.34 7.62 -8.68
C LYS A 242 13.91 7.22 -8.31
N GLN A 243 13.71 6.76 -7.07
CA GLN A 243 12.47 6.18 -6.59
C GLN A 243 11.72 7.08 -5.63
N LEU A 244 10.38 6.98 -5.68
CA LEU A 244 9.45 7.45 -4.67
C LEU A 244 8.70 6.24 -4.09
N SER A 245 9.16 5.75 -2.96
CA SER A 245 8.56 4.64 -2.20
C SER A 245 9.20 4.61 -0.81
N ARG A 246 8.75 3.70 0.03
CA ARG A 246 9.40 3.46 1.34
C ARG A 246 10.74 2.70 1.24
N GLU A 247 11.25 2.48 0.03
CA GLU A 247 12.51 1.75 -0.17
C GLU A 247 13.69 2.41 0.56
N PHE A 248 13.69 3.76 0.66
CA PHE A 248 14.72 4.48 1.43
C PHE A 248 14.82 4.05 2.90
N VAL A 249 13.70 3.60 3.50
CA VAL A 249 13.72 3.06 4.88
C VAL A 249 14.38 1.69 4.91
N ARG A 250 14.11 0.87 3.90
CA ARG A 250 14.75 -0.46 3.76
C ARG A 250 16.24 -0.33 3.51
N GLU A 251 16.66 0.60 2.65
CA GLU A 251 18.07 0.89 2.39
C GLU A 251 18.78 1.32 3.68
N TRP A 252 18.20 2.25 4.42
CA TRP A 252 18.73 2.67 5.72
C TRP A 252 18.87 1.52 6.70
N LEU A 253 17.87 0.63 6.79
CA LEU A 253 17.93 -0.55 7.64
C LEU A 253 19.04 -1.52 7.18
N MET A 254 19.15 -1.76 5.87
CA MET A 254 20.19 -2.63 5.32
C MET A 254 21.60 -2.11 5.58
N GLU A 255 21.81 -0.80 5.44
CA GLU A 255 23.08 -0.14 5.76
C GLU A 255 23.48 -0.28 7.24
N ASN A 256 22.50 -0.54 8.11
CA ASN A 256 22.71 -0.77 9.55
C ASN A 256 22.50 -2.24 9.95
N ASP A 257 22.70 -3.18 9.03
CA ASP A 257 22.60 -4.64 9.25
C ASP A 257 21.27 -5.12 9.84
N SER A 258 20.17 -4.44 9.50
CA SER A 258 18.82 -4.78 9.98
C SER A 258 17.91 -5.12 8.80
N GLN A 259 17.59 -6.41 8.65
CA GLN A 259 16.74 -6.94 7.57
C GLN A 259 15.61 -7.84 8.11
N GLY A 260 15.27 -7.71 9.38
CA GLY A 260 14.24 -8.53 10.03
C GLY A 260 14.64 -9.97 10.31
N LYS A 261 15.93 -10.30 10.19
CA LYS A 261 16.44 -11.66 10.50
C LYS A 261 16.59 -11.86 12.01
N ALA A 262 16.50 -13.11 12.43
CA ALA A 262 16.68 -13.47 13.83
C ALA A 262 18.02 -12.96 14.38
N GLY A 263 17.99 -12.31 15.55
CA GLY A 263 19.18 -11.75 16.20
C GLY A 263 19.60 -10.36 15.73
N GLN A 264 19.02 -9.83 14.67
CA GLN A 264 19.24 -8.46 14.24
C GLN A 264 18.42 -7.48 15.08
N LYS A 265 18.99 -6.31 15.34
CA LYS A 265 18.30 -5.22 16.05
C LYS A 265 18.04 -4.06 15.09
N VAL A 266 16.89 -3.44 15.24
CA VAL A 266 16.61 -2.18 14.57
C VAL A 266 17.58 -1.13 15.11
N PRO A 267 18.25 -0.35 14.23
CA PRO A 267 19.13 0.73 14.69
C PRO A 267 18.32 1.80 15.44
N GLU A 268 19.02 2.57 16.25
CA GLU A 268 18.39 3.65 17.02
C GLU A 268 17.73 4.67 16.07
N MET A 269 16.44 4.89 16.26
CA MET A 269 15.68 5.91 15.53
C MET A 269 15.74 7.23 16.28
N THR A 270 16.83 7.97 16.02
CA THR A 270 17.00 9.30 16.62
C THR A 270 15.92 10.29 16.14
N PRO A 271 15.65 11.38 16.86
CA PRO A 271 14.72 12.42 16.38
C PRO A 271 15.07 12.94 14.99
N ALA A 272 16.33 13.08 14.65
CA ALA A 272 16.79 13.51 13.33
C ALA A 272 16.43 12.50 12.22
N ILE A 273 16.56 11.19 12.50
CA ILE A 273 16.17 10.12 11.57
C ILE A 273 14.64 10.11 11.38
N VAL A 274 13.89 10.19 12.46
CA VAL A 274 12.42 10.25 12.41
C VAL A 274 11.93 11.45 11.60
N ASP A 275 12.49 12.64 11.86
CA ASP A 275 12.15 13.86 11.11
C ASP A 275 12.53 13.73 9.63
N GLY A 276 13.69 13.16 9.32
CA GLY A 276 14.10 12.90 7.94
C GLY A 276 13.17 11.97 7.19
N ILE A 277 12.70 10.89 7.84
CA ILE A 277 11.71 9.99 7.27
C ILE A 277 10.38 10.70 7.05
N SER A 278 9.91 11.48 8.02
CA SER A 278 8.67 12.27 7.91
C SER A 278 8.74 13.26 6.73
N GLU A 279 9.83 13.99 6.59
CA GLU A 279 10.03 14.92 5.45
C GLU A 279 10.04 14.18 4.12
N ARG A 280 10.63 12.99 4.05
CA ARG A 280 10.62 12.17 2.85
C ARG A 280 9.20 11.72 2.48
N TYR A 281 8.37 11.34 3.44
CA TYR A 281 6.96 11.04 3.19
C TYR A 281 6.16 12.26 2.73
N ILE A 282 6.45 13.45 3.25
CA ILE A 282 5.83 14.69 2.77
C ILE A 282 6.21 14.94 1.30
N GLU A 283 7.47 14.76 0.94
CA GLU A 283 7.92 14.84 -0.46
C GLU A 283 7.15 13.85 -1.35
N LEU A 284 7.02 12.59 -0.90
CA LEU A 284 6.24 11.57 -1.60
C LEU A 284 4.79 12.00 -1.81
N TYR A 285 4.14 12.49 -0.76
CA TYR A 285 2.77 12.99 -0.84
C TYR A 285 2.61 14.10 -1.88
N GLU A 286 3.46 15.11 -1.82
CA GLU A 286 3.38 16.29 -2.70
C GLU A 286 3.64 15.91 -4.18
N HIS A 287 4.56 15.01 -4.44
CA HIS A 287 4.80 14.51 -5.80
C HIS A 287 3.64 13.63 -6.31
N ILE A 288 3.16 12.71 -5.51
CA ILE A 288 2.10 11.77 -5.93
C ILE A 288 0.77 12.49 -6.14
N THR A 289 0.42 13.43 -5.25
CA THR A 289 -0.86 14.16 -5.33
C THR A 289 -0.80 15.42 -6.18
N GLY A 290 0.37 16.01 -6.35
CA GLY A 290 0.55 17.33 -6.95
C GLY A 290 0.05 18.47 -6.06
N GLU A 291 -0.21 18.19 -4.79
CA GLU A 291 -0.75 19.14 -3.80
C GLU A 291 0.26 19.33 -2.66
N LYS A 292 0.29 20.54 -2.12
CA LYS A 292 1.09 20.82 -0.93
C LYS A 292 0.47 20.12 0.28
N PHE A 293 1.32 19.50 1.11
CA PHE A 293 0.86 18.83 2.32
C PHE A 293 0.54 19.84 3.42
N GLU A 294 -0.69 19.78 3.91
CA GLU A 294 -1.14 20.58 5.05
C GLU A 294 -1.07 19.75 6.33
N LYS A 295 -0.14 20.14 7.21
CA LYS A 295 0.09 19.43 8.47
C LYS A 295 -1.10 19.59 9.40
N GLY A 296 -1.71 18.47 9.80
CA GLY A 296 -2.74 18.44 10.83
C GLY A 296 -2.16 18.68 12.24
N ASP A 297 -3.05 18.95 13.20
CA ASP A 297 -2.68 19.04 14.60
C ASP A 297 -2.19 17.68 15.13
N THR A 298 -1.03 17.66 15.76
CA THR A 298 -0.43 16.46 16.36
C THR A 298 -0.55 16.42 17.89
N ASP A 299 -1.05 17.48 18.53
CA ASP A 299 -1.11 17.54 20.00
C ASP A 299 -2.29 16.74 20.58
N ASN A 300 -3.40 16.66 19.84
CA ASN A 300 -4.65 16.04 20.29
C ASN A 300 -5.14 14.95 19.34
N LEU A 301 -4.23 14.12 18.83
CA LEU A 301 -4.54 13.09 17.80
C LEU A 301 -5.68 12.15 18.21
N LEU A 302 -5.59 11.54 19.38
CA LEU A 302 -6.60 10.57 19.85
C LEU A 302 -7.97 11.22 20.06
N SER A 303 -8.04 12.34 20.76
CA SER A 303 -9.32 13.02 21.02
C SER A 303 -9.94 13.59 19.75
N ARG A 304 -9.14 14.09 18.84
CA ARG A 304 -9.61 14.57 17.54
C ARG A 304 -10.24 13.44 16.72
N ILE A 305 -9.56 12.31 16.59
CA ILE A 305 -10.04 11.14 15.86
C ILE A 305 -11.32 10.61 16.49
N GLU A 306 -11.33 10.40 17.80
CA GLU A 306 -12.50 9.91 18.53
C GLU A 306 -13.72 10.79 18.30
N LYS A 307 -13.56 12.10 18.44
CA LYS A 307 -14.62 13.06 18.20
C LYS A 307 -15.16 13.00 16.77
N ASN A 308 -14.27 13.11 15.78
CA ASN A 308 -14.64 13.15 14.38
C ASN A 308 -15.34 11.87 13.93
N VAL A 309 -14.85 10.71 14.34
CA VAL A 309 -15.46 9.42 14.01
C VAL A 309 -16.79 9.22 14.72
N THR A 310 -16.87 9.52 16.02
CA THR A 310 -18.10 9.39 16.79
C THR A 310 -19.21 10.29 16.22
N GLU A 311 -18.91 11.53 15.88
CA GLU A 311 -19.87 12.45 15.23
C GLU A 311 -20.37 11.90 13.89
N TYR A 312 -19.50 11.27 13.10
CA TYR A 312 -19.88 10.62 11.83
C TYR A 312 -20.80 9.42 12.07
N LEU A 313 -20.47 8.54 13.00
CA LEU A 313 -21.24 7.33 13.29
C LEU A 313 -22.62 7.60 13.91
N ASN A 314 -22.81 8.75 14.53
CA ASN A 314 -24.08 9.16 15.14
C ASN A 314 -25.03 9.90 14.17
N LYS A 315 -24.65 10.13 12.93
CA LYS A 315 -25.48 10.72 11.88
C LYS A 315 -26.39 9.67 11.24
#